data_f66a03eded9654dcdfa68acfd965742f
#
_entry.id   f66a03eded9654dcdfa68acfd965742f
#
_cell.length_a   1.000
_cell.length_b   1.000
_cell.length_c   1.000
_cell.angle_alpha   90.00
_cell.angle_beta   90.00
_cell.angle_gamma   90.00
#
_symmetry.space_group_name_H-M   'P 1'
#
loop_
_entity.id
_entity.type
_entity.pdbx_description
1 polymer ?
#
loop_
_entity_poly.entity_id
_entity_poly.type
_entity_poly.pdbx_seq_one_letter_code
_entity_poly.pdbx_strand_id
1 'polypeptide(L)'
;MKAWEKNIRKVVPYVPGEQPNKERMIKLNTNENPYPPAPGVAEVLKNTETDALRLYPDPAAKDLVHAIAAEYGLLDEQVFVGVGSDDVLAMSFLTFFNSEKPILFPDITYSFYDVWADLFQIPYERPELDEHFHIKKEDYFRENGGIVFPNPNAPTGVEMPLSEIEEIVAKNPESIVIVDEAYVDFGATSALPLIEKYDNLLVVQTFSKSRSLAGMRIGYAFGNPELIKYLNDVKYSFNSYTMDRTTIAAGVASMKDQAYFEECCNKIITTREWTKTELKKLGFSFQDSKANFIFATHESCPAKKLFGALREKHIYVRYFPKDRIDNHLRITIGTDKEMKKLVEFLKEYLQK
;
A
#
# COMPACT_ATOMS: atom_id res chain seq x y z
N MET A 1 -8.67 -35.49 -17.64
CA MET A 1 -8.85 -34.69 -16.40
C MET A 1 -9.28 -35.63 -15.30
N LYS A 2 -8.57 -35.65 -14.16
CA LYS A 2 -8.92 -36.51 -13.03
C LYS A 2 -10.20 -35.99 -12.36
N ALA A 3 -11.01 -36.90 -11.78
CA ALA A 3 -12.31 -36.50 -11.22
C ALA A 3 -12.25 -35.40 -10.17
N TRP A 4 -11.20 -35.38 -9.32
CA TRP A 4 -11.00 -34.40 -8.28
C TRP A 4 -10.57 -32.99 -8.80
N GLU A 5 -10.02 -32.91 -10.04
CA GLU A 5 -9.61 -31.62 -10.62
C GLU A 5 -10.78 -30.64 -10.83
N LYS A 6 -12.02 -31.16 -10.88
CA LYS A 6 -13.24 -30.34 -10.97
C LYS A 6 -13.53 -29.55 -9.70
N ASN A 7 -13.04 -30.04 -8.57
CA ASN A 7 -13.31 -29.46 -7.24
C ASN A 7 -12.18 -28.56 -6.73
N ILE A 8 -11.14 -28.33 -7.56
CA ILE A 8 -10.04 -27.42 -7.20
C ILE A 8 -10.45 -25.99 -7.53
N ARG A 9 -10.30 -25.09 -6.54
CA ARG A 9 -10.42 -23.66 -6.79
C ARG A 9 -9.31 -23.20 -7.73
N LYS A 10 -9.68 -22.61 -8.85
CA LYS A 10 -8.74 -22.06 -9.85
C LYS A 10 -8.78 -20.54 -9.75
N VAL A 11 -7.62 -19.94 -9.57
CA VAL A 11 -7.44 -18.48 -9.52
C VAL A 11 -6.24 -18.09 -10.37
N VAL A 12 -6.24 -16.87 -10.90
CA VAL A 12 -5.06 -16.25 -11.49
C VAL A 12 -4.32 -15.53 -10.38
N PRO A 13 -3.11 -15.99 -9.99
CA PRO A 13 -2.41 -15.40 -8.86
C PRO A 13 -1.86 -14.02 -9.21
N TYR A 14 -1.67 -13.19 -8.19
CA TYR A 14 -0.92 -11.95 -8.30
C TYR A 14 0.51 -12.20 -8.81
N VAL A 15 0.97 -11.32 -9.70
CA VAL A 15 2.35 -11.36 -10.21
C VAL A 15 3.18 -10.27 -9.52
N PRO A 16 4.05 -10.64 -8.58
CA PRO A 16 4.87 -9.67 -7.86
C PRO A 16 5.83 -8.95 -8.79
N GLY A 17 6.29 -7.78 -8.36
CA GLY A 17 7.37 -7.06 -9.03
C GLY A 17 8.66 -7.87 -9.06
N GLU A 18 9.47 -7.67 -10.09
CA GLU A 18 10.80 -8.29 -10.17
C GLU A 18 11.61 -8.00 -8.90
N GLN A 19 12.22 -9.05 -8.33
CA GLN A 19 13.13 -8.95 -7.20
C GLN A 19 14.57 -9.15 -7.71
N PRO A 20 15.21 -8.10 -8.23
CA PRO A 20 16.55 -8.20 -8.75
C PRO A 20 17.54 -8.48 -7.60
N ASN A 21 18.52 -9.34 -7.87
CA ASN A 21 19.62 -9.63 -6.98
C ASN A 21 20.95 -9.43 -7.74
N LYS A 22 21.38 -8.18 -7.86
CA LYS A 22 22.62 -7.77 -8.51
C LYS A 22 23.45 -6.89 -7.58
N GLU A 23 24.75 -7.08 -7.58
CA GLU A 23 25.65 -6.15 -6.91
C GLU A 23 25.52 -4.75 -7.53
N ARG A 24 25.52 -3.72 -6.68
CA ARG A 24 25.49 -2.29 -7.06
C ARG A 24 24.26 -1.86 -7.90
N MET A 25 23.13 -2.52 -7.71
CA MET A 25 21.86 -2.12 -8.35
C MET A 25 21.24 -0.88 -7.67
N ILE A 26 20.39 -0.18 -8.42
CA ILE A 26 19.48 0.85 -7.93
C ILE A 26 18.05 0.29 -8.04
N LYS A 27 17.43 -0.01 -6.90
CA LYS A 27 16.12 -0.69 -6.83
C LYS A 27 15.00 0.29 -6.57
N LEU A 28 14.28 0.71 -7.62
CA LEU A 28 13.20 1.70 -7.60
C LEU A 28 11.87 1.14 -8.15
N ASN A 29 11.57 -0.14 -7.89
CA ASN A 29 10.44 -0.83 -8.52
C ASN A 29 9.35 -1.34 -7.59
N THR A 30 9.58 -1.46 -6.29
CA THR A 30 8.65 -2.07 -5.33
C THR A 30 8.24 -1.16 -4.17
N ASN A 31 8.52 0.14 -4.29
CA ASN A 31 8.13 1.19 -3.33
C ASN A 31 8.65 0.92 -1.90
N GLU A 32 9.82 0.31 -1.79
CA GLU A 32 10.51 0.15 -0.51
C GLU A 32 11.10 1.48 -0.04
N ASN A 33 11.19 1.66 1.26
CA ASN A 33 11.86 2.82 1.84
C ASN A 33 13.38 2.67 1.66
N PRO A 34 14.09 3.70 1.18
CA PRO A 34 15.55 3.61 0.97
C PRO A 34 16.37 3.76 2.27
N TYR A 35 15.72 4.11 3.37
CA TYR A 35 16.35 4.25 4.69
C TYR A 35 16.06 3.03 5.55
N PRO A 36 16.97 2.67 6.50
CA PRO A 36 16.73 1.56 7.41
C PRO A 36 15.53 1.83 8.35
N PRO A 37 15.00 0.80 9.05
CA PRO A 37 14.02 1.00 10.09
C PRO A 37 14.61 1.76 11.29
N ALA A 38 13.73 2.22 12.19
CA ALA A 38 14.12 2.92 13.41
C ALA A 38 15.17 2.14 14.22
N PRO A 39 16.18 2.81 14.82
CA PRO A 39 17.29 2.16 15.53
C PRO A 39 16.84 1.16 16.59
N GLY A 40 15.73 1.42 17.30
CA GLY A 40 15.14 0.51 18.29
C GLY A 40 14.77 -0.87 17.74
N VAL A 41 14.48 -0.98 16.45
CA VAL A 41 14.21 -2.26 15.78
C VAL A 41 15.46 -3.15 15.77
N ALA A 42 16.63 -2.56 15.50
CA ALA A 42 17.90 -3.31 15.53
C ALA A 42 18.21 -3.86 16.94
N GLU A 43 17.90 -3.10 17.97
CA GLU A 43 18.07 -3.56 19.37
C GLU A 43 17.12 -4.73 19.70
N VAL A 44 15.87 -4.68 19.25
CA VAL A 44 14.93 -5.82 19.40
C VAL A 44 15.50 -7.08 18.76
N LEU A 45 16.00 -6.99 17.53
CA LEU A 45 16.54 -8.14 16.80
C LEU A 45 17.78 -8.72 17.49
N LYS A 46 18.69 -7.89 18.02
CA LYS A 46 19.87 -8.32 18.74
C LYS A 46 19.55 -9.04 20.06
N ASN A 47 18.48 -8.60 20.73
CA ASN A 47 18.09 -9.10 22.05
C ASN A 47 17.00 -10.17 21.97
N THR A 48 16.71 -10.71 20.79
CA THR A 48 15.73 -11.79 20.64
C THR A 48 16.25 -13.06 21.30
N GLU A 49 15.53 -13.51 22.33
CA GLU A 49 15.82 -14.77 23.03
C GLU A 49 15.32 -15.95 22.21
N THR A 50 16.25 -16.77 21.71
CA THR A 50 15.90 -17.93 20.86
C THR A 50 15.07 -18.98 21.60
N ASP A 51 15.24 -19.15 22.91
CA ASP A 51 14.45 -20.10 23.72
C ASP A 51 12.96 -19.70 23.76
N ALA A 52 12.65 -18.40 23.67
CA ALA A 52 11.28 -17.89 23.61
C ALA A 52 10.54 -18.30 22.32
N LEU A 53 11.26 -18.68 21.24
CA LEU A 53 10.65 -19.09 19.96
C LEU A 53 9.88 -20.40 20.05
N ARG A 54 10.09 -21.23 21.10
CA ARG A 54 9.31 -22.46 21.36
C ARG A 54 7.89 -22.20 21.85
N LEU A 55 7.55 -20.94 22.19
CA LEU A 55 6.25 -20.55 22.71
C LEU A 55 5.46 -19.77 21.66
N TYR A 56 4.15 -20.00 21.61
CA TYR A 56 3.27 -19.18 20.77
C TYR A 56 3.34 -17.70 21.18
N PRO A 57 3.24 -16.76 20.22
CA PRO A 57 3.12 -15.34 20.49
C PRO A 57 1.74 -15.00 21.07
N ASP A 58 1.55 -13.75 21.51
CA ASP A 58 0.21 -13.24 21.82
C ASP A 58 -0.64 -13.19 20.54
N PRO A 59 -1.76 -13.94 20.45
CA PRO A 59 -2.60 -13.95 19.25
C PRO A 59 -3.28 -12.61 18.97
N ALA A 60 -3.48 -11.78 20.00
CA ALA A 60 -4.05 -10.45 19.88
C ALA A 60 -3.01 -9.37 19.56
N ALA A 61 -1.72 -9.68 19.65
CA ALA A 61 -0.62 -8.70 19.47
C ALA A 61 -0.82 -7.41 20.29
N LYS A 62 -1.30 -7.53 21.53
CA LYS A 62 -1.79 -6.41 22.37
C LYS A 62 -0.80 -5.26 22.50
N ASP A 63 0.49 -5.56 22.69
CA ASP A 63 1.50 -4.52 22.84
C ASP A 63 1.62 -3.66 21.57
N LEU A 64 1.49 -4.27 20.39
CA LEU A 64 1.54 -3.56 19.12
C LEU A 64 0.22 -2.79 18.88
N VAL A 65 -0.93 -3.40 19.14
CA VAL A 65 -2.24 -2.73 19.08
C VAL A 65 -2.23 -1.49 19.96
N HIS A 66 -1.81 -1.63 21.23
CA HIS A 66 -1.72 -0.52 22.17
C HIS A 66 -0.75 0.58 21.70
N ALA A 67 0.42 0.21 21.17
CA ALA A 67 1.38 1.19 20.66
C ALA A 67 0.86 1.97 19.46
N ILE A 68 0.11 1.32 18.56
CA ILE A 68 -0.56 1.97 17.42
C ILE A 68 -1.69 2.86 17.93
N ALA A 69 -2.59 2.35 18.77
CA ALA A 69 -3.70 3.12 19.32
C ALA A 69 -3.23 4.39 20.04
N ALA A 70 -2.22 4.27 20.89
CA ALA A 70 -1.64 5.40 21.63
C ALA A 70 -1.06 6.49 20.71
N GLU A 71 -0.39 6.10 19.62
CA GLU A 71 0.19 7.04 18.64
C GLU A 71 -0.89 7.87 17.94
N TYR A 72 -2.00 7.22 17.59
CA TYR A 72 -3.09 7.88 16.85
C TYR A 72 -4.21 8.43 17.76
N GLY A 73 -4.07 8.33 19.09
CA GLY A 73 -5.07 8.81 20.06
C GLY A 73 -6.38 8.02 20.04
N LEU A 74 -6.32 6.74 19.71
CA LEU A 74 -7.45 5.83 19.57
C LEU A 74 -7.54 4.87 20.77
N LEU A 75 -8.66 4.15 20.87
CA LEU A 75 -8.81 3.00 21.75
C LEU A 75 -8.23 1.74 21.09
N ASP A 76 -7.76 0.78 21.88
CA ASP A 76 -7.23 -0.50 21.38
C ASP A 76 -8.27 -1.25 20.55
N GLU A 77 -9.55 -1.14 20.89
CA GLU A 77 -10.69 -1.73 20.19
C GLU A 77 -10.96 -1.13 18.80
N GLN A 78 -10.34 0.01 18.48
CA GLN A 78 -10.43 0.65 17.16
C GLN A 78 -9.29 0.24 16.23
N VAL A 79 -8.39 -0.66 16.68
CA VAL A 79 -7.18 -1.06 15.94
C VAL A 79 -7.18 -2.56 15.67
N PHE A 80 -7.02 -2.94 14.41
CA PHE A 80 -6.76 -4.31 13.97
C PHE A 80 -5.33 -4.43 13.45
N VAL A 81 -4.62 -5.53 13.73
CA VAL A 81 -3.29 -5.82 13.17
C VAL A 81 -3.26 -7.15 12.43
N GLY A 82 -2.51 -7.18 11.32
CA GLY A 82 -2.33 -8.35 10.46
C GLY A 82 -0.92 -8.42 9.86
N VAL A 83 -0.66 -9.48 9.11
CA VAL A 83 0.66 -9.80 8.52
C VAL A 83 0.88 -9.03 7.21
N GLY A 84 1.02 -7.70 7.33
CA GLY A 84 1.04 -6.74 6.23
C GLY A 84 -0.37 -6.28 5.84
N SER A 85 -0.45 -5.14 5.14
CA SER A 85 -1.74 -4.63 4.65
C SER A 85 -2.44 -5.59 3.69
N ASP A 86 -1.70 -6.46 2.99
CA ASP A 86 -2.30 -7.50 2.13
C ASP A 86 -3.16 -8.47 2.94
N ASP A 87 -2.70 -8.90 4.12
CA ASP A 87 -3.46 -9.75 5.03
C ASP A 87 -4.67 -9.00 5.60
N VAL A 88 -4.47 -7.76 6.05
CA VAL A 88 -5.55 -6.90 6.55
C VAL A 88 -6.65 -6.70 5.52
N LEU A 89 -6.28 -6.38 4.27
CA LEU A 89 -7.22 -6.19 3.17
C LEU A 89 -7.91 -7.51 2.79
N ALA A 90 -7.16 -8.62 2.67
CA ALA A 90 -7.75 -9.93 2.38
C ALA A 90 -8.77 -10.36 3.46
N MET A 91 -8.44 -10.15 4.73
CA MET A 91 -9.37 -10.39 5.84
C MET A 91 -10.59 -9.46 5.76
N SER A 92 -10.39 -8.19 5.37
CA SER A 92 -11.50 -7.24 5.20
C SER A 92 -12.43 -7.65 4.06
N PHE A 93 -11.90 -8.10 2.91
CA PHE A 93 -12.71 -8.64 1.82
C PHE A 93 -13.52 -9.85 2.27
N LEU A 94 -12.88 -10.80 2.97
CA LEU A 94 -13.55 -12.00 3.48
C LEU A 94 -14.61 -11.66 4.54
N THR A 95 -14.41 -10.63 5.34
CA THR A 95 -15.32 -10.25 6.42
C THR A 95 -16.52 -9.47 5.91
N PHE A 96 -16.31 -8.47 5.05
CA PHE A 96 -17.32 -7.45 4.78
C PHE A 96 -17.98 -7.56 3.41
N PHE A 97 -17.37 -8.21 2.42
CA PHE A 97 -17.87 -8.22 1.05
C PHE A 97 -18.56 -9.55 0.70
N ASN A 98 -19.64 -9.86 1.43
CA ASN A 98 -20.36 -11.14 1.33
C ASN A 98 -21.75 -11.01 0.69
N SER A 99 -22.09 -9.88 0.07
CA SER A 99 -23.35 -9.71 -0.63
C SER A 99 -23.26 -10.15 -2.09
N GLU A 100 -24.41 -10.33 -2.75
CA GLU A 100 -24.47 -10.59 -4.18
C GLU A 100 -24.25 -9.32 -5.03
N LYS A 101 -24.21 -8.14 -4.41
CA LYS A 101 -23.96 -6.87 -5.09
C LYS A 101 -22.46 -6.70 -5.37
N PRO A 102 -22.10 -6.11 -6.52
CA PRO A 102 -20.69 -5.91 -6.83
C PRO A 102 -20.04 -4.91 -5.88
N ILE A 103 -18.81 -5.19 -5.45
CA ILE A 103 -17.96 -4.18 -4.83
C ILE A 103 -17.37 -3.28 -5.89
N LEU A 104 -17.02 -2.04 -5.50
CA LEU A 104 -16.48 -1.03 -6.40
C LEU A 104 -15.04 -0.69 -6.03
N PHE A 105 -14.15 -0.68 -7.04
CA PHE A 105 -12.78 -0.18 -6.92
C PHE A 105 -12.26 0.33 -8.27
N PRO A 106 -11.30 1.27 -8.32
CA PRO A 106 -10.84 1.88 -9.58
C PRO A 106 -10.26 0.87 -10.57
N ASP A 107 -10.40 1.12 -11.86
CA ASP A 107 -9.87 0.26 -12.95
C ASP A 107 -8.33 0.21 -12.97
N ILE A 108 -7.69 1.33 -12.63
CA ILE A 108 -6.23 1.46 -12.50
C ILE A 108 -5.90 1.67 -11.02
N THR A 109 -5.66 0.59 -10.30
CA THR A 109 -5.44 0.59 -8.86
C THR A 109 -4.54 -0.57 -8.42
N TYR A 110 -4.49 -0.85 -7.11
CA TYR A 110 -3.73 -1.95 -6.56
C TYR A 110 -4.26 -3.29 -7.06
N SER A 111 -3.41 -4.00 -7.80
CA SER A 111 -3.81 -5.19 -8.57
C SER A 111 -4.06 -6.46 -7.74
N PHE A 112 -4.16 -6.35 -6.41
CA PHE A 112 -4.61 -7.44 -5.56
C PHE A 112 -6.13 -7.41 -5.34
N TYR A 113 -6.81 -6.30 -5.56
CA TYR A 113 -8.24 -6.21 -5.29
C TYR A 113 -9.05 -7.19 -6.15
N ASP A 114 -8.79 -7.23 -7.46
CA ASP A 114 -9.40 -8.23 -8.35
C ASP A 114 -8.98 -9.67 -7.99
N VAL A 115 -7.72 -9.90 -7.58
CA VAL A 115 -7.26 -11.22 -7.15
C VAL A 115 -8.02 -11.73 -5.92
N TRP A 116 -8.24 -10.88 -4.91
CA TRP A 116 -9.03 -11.27 -3.74
C TRP A 116 -10.51 -11.42 -4.07
N ALA A 117 -11.07 -10.54 -4.90
CA ALA A 117 -12.45 -10.66 -5.34
C ALA A 117 -12.68 -11.99 -6.08
N ASP A 118 -11.80 -12.37 -6.99
CA ASP A 118 -11.84 -13.65 -7.70
C ASP A 118 -11.65 -14.84 -6.74
N LEU A 119 -10.68 -14.73 -5.81
CA LEU A 119 -10.39 -15.80 -4.83
C LEU A 119 -11.59 -16.10 -3.94
N PHE A 120 -12.27 -15.06 -3.46
CA PHE A 120 -13.42 -15.17 -2.56
C PHE A 120 -14.76 -15.23 -3.29
N GLN A 121 -14.75 -15.15 -4.65
CA GLN A 121 -15.95 -15.16 -5.49
C GLN A 121 -16.89 -13.97 -5.22
N ILE A 122 -16.31 -12.81 -4.97
CA ILE A 122 -17.00 -11.54 -4.74
C ILE A 122 -17.23 -10.88 -6.11
N PRO A 123 -18.46 -10.53 -6.49
CA PRO A 123 -18.70 -9.78 -7.71
C PRO A 123 -18.12 -8.36 -7.58
N TYR A 124 -17.57 -7.83 -8.68
CA TYR A 124 -16.97 -6.49 -8.65
C TYR A 124 -17.17 -5.72 -9.95
N GLU A 125 -17.16 -4.41 -9.86
CA GLU A 125 -17.09 -3.47 -10.97
C GLU A 125 -15.95 -2.49 -10.75
N ARG A 126 -15.37 -2.00 -11.85
CA ARG A 126 -14.21 -1.12 -11.84
C ARG A 126 -14.54 0.20 -12.52
N PRO A 127 -15.05 1.20 -11.79
CA PRO A 127 -15.20 2.55 -12.31
C PRO A 127 -13.88 3.09 -12.88
N GLU A 128 -13.94 3.71 -14.07
CA GLU A 128 -12.76 4.23 -14.73
C GLU A 128 -12.28 5.54 -14.08
N LEU A 129 -10.99 5.63 -13.82
CA LEU A 129 -10.35 6.90 -13.49
C LEU A 129 -10.51 7.88 -14.65
N ASP A 130 -10.52 9.19 -14.37
CA ASP A 130 -10.50 10.21 -15.40
C ASP A 130 -9.18 10.21 -16.21
N GLU A 131 -9.04 11.14 -17.15
CA GLU A 131 -7.83 11.28 -17.98
C GLU A 131 -6.59 11.71 -17.21
N HIS A 132 -6.79 12.25 -15.99
CA HIS A 132 -5.74 12.66 -15.06
C HIS A 132 -5.52 11.65 -13.91
N PHE A 133 -6.13 10.47 -14.00
CA PHE A 133 -6.07 9.40 -13.00
C PHE A 133 -6.74 9.75 -11.67
N HIS A 134 -7.69 10.67 -11.61
CA HIS A 134 -8.51 10.91 -10.43
C HIS A 134 -9.69 9.94 -10.38
N ILE A 135 -10.07 9.55 -9.16
CA ILE A 135 -11.32 8.86 -8.91
C ILE A 135 -12.47 9.85 -9.08
N LYS A 136 -13.47 9.49 -9.88
CA LYS A 136 -14.72 10.24 -10.02
C LYS A 136 -15.68 9.77 -8.91
N LYS A 137 -15.82 10.53 -7.85
CA LYS A 137 -16.60 10.15 -6.65
C LYS A 137 -18.05 9.79 -6.99
N GLU A 138 -18.65 10.43 -8.00
CA GLU A 138 -20.02 10.21 -8.43
C GLU A 138 -20.26 8.77 -8.92
N ASP A 139 -19.25 8.11 -9.47
CA ASP A 139 -19.33 6.72 -9.93
C ASP A 139 -19.52 5.72 -8.75
N TYR A 140 -19.28 6.19 -7.53
CA TYR A 140 -19.43 5.42 -6.28
C TYR A 140 -20.73 5.73 -5.53
N PHE A 141 -21.57 6.66 -6.02
CA PHE A 141 -22.85 7.05 -5.40
C PHE A 141 -24.00 6.16 -5.88
N ARG A 142 -23.81 4.86 -5.88
CA ARG A 142 -24.77 3.87 -6.35
C ARG A 142 -24.80 2.64 -5.46
N GLU A 143 -25.85 1.85 -5.57
CA GLU A 143 -25.96 0.61 -4.84
C GLU A 143 -24.77 -0.33 -5.12
N ASN A 144 -24.16 -0.88 -4.08
CA ASN A 144 -22.96 -1.70 -4.17
C ASN A 144 -22.84 -2.66 -2.99
N GLY A 145 -21.93 -3.62 -3.08
CA GLY A 145 -21.61 -4.59 -2.04
C GLY A 145 -20.46 -4.18 -1.11
N GLY A 146 -19.87 -2.99 -1.36
CA GLY A 146 -18.73 -2.44 -0.65
C GLY A 146 -17.84 -1.63 -1.59
N ILE A 147 -17.00 -0.79 -1.02
CA ILE A 147 -16.08 0.08 -1.78
C ILE A 147 -14.68 -0.08 -1.22
N VAL A 148 -13.67 -0.14 -2.10
CA VAL A 148 -12.27 -0.08 -1.70
C VAL A 148 -11.45 0.73 -2.70
N PHE A 149 -10.64 1.66 -2.22
CA PHE A 149 -9.69 2.41 -3.05
C PHE A 149 -8.47 2.84 -2.23
N PRO A 150 -7.28 2.93 -2.87
CA PRO A 150 -6.09 3.46 -2.22
C PRO A 150 -6.11 4.99 -2.22
N ASN A 151 -5.64 5.59 -1.14
CA ASN A 151 -5.39 7.03 -1.08
C ASN A 151 -4.08 7.35 -0.34
N PRO A 152 -3.04 7.80 -1.07
CA PRO A 152 -2.91 8.00 -2.53
C PRO A 152 -3.03 6.70 -3.34
N ASN A 153 -3.62 6.81 -4.54
CA ASN A 153 -3.79 5.66 -5.43
C ASN A 153 -2.44 5.10 -5.92
N ALA A 154 -2.33 3.80 -6.03
CA ALA A 154 -1.21 3.12 -6.68
C ALA A 154 -1.71 2.38 -7.93
N PRO A 155 -1.09 2.59 -9.13
CA PRO A 155 0.26 3.09 -9.34
C PRO A 155 0.39 4.60 -9.59
N THR A 156 -0.66 5.38 -9.56
CA THR A 156 -0.69 6.76 -10.07
C THR A 156 -0.07 7.79 -9.11
N GLY A 157 -0.14 7.54 -7.79
CA GLY A 157 0.30 8.46 -6.74
C GLY A 157 -0.66 9.61 -6.45
N VAL A 158 -1.81 9.64 -7.11
CA VAL A 158 -2.80 10.71 -7.00
C VAL A 158 -3.60 10.59 -5.70
N GLU A 159 -3.73 11.69 -4.99
CA GLU A 159 -4.54 11.82 -3.78
C GLU A 159 -5.96 12.25 -4.13
N MET A 160 -6.97 11.65 -3.50
CA MET A 160 -8.33 12.15 -3.43
C MET A 160 -8.47 13.08 -2.21
N PRO A 161 -9.04 14.27 -2.34
CA PRO A 161 -9.29 15.15 -1.20
C PRO A 161 -10.15 14.49 -0.12
N LEU A 162 -9.85 14.75 1.15
CA LEU A 162 -10.59 14.17 2.30
C LEU A 162 -12.09 14.45 2.23
N SER A 163 -12.51 15.62 1.75
CA SER A 163 -13.92 15.97 1.58
C SER A 163 -14.64 15.08 0.56
N GLU A 164 -13.94 14.62 -0.49
CA GLU A 164 -14.52 13.72 -1.50
C GLU A 164 -14.60 12.28 -0.96
N ILE A 165 -13.60 11.86 -0.19
CA ILE A 165 -13.66 10.59 0.56
C ILE A 165 -14.87 10.59 1.51
N GLU A 166 -15.05 11.68 2.25
CA GLU A 166 -16.19 11.84 3.16
C GLU A 166 -17.53 11.76 2.42
N GLU A 167 -17.65 12.37 1.24
CA GLU A 167 -18.87 12.27 0.44
C GLU A 167 -19.15 10.81 0.00
N ILE A 168 -18.12 10.04 -0.41
CA ILE A 168 -18.29 8.63 -0.76
C ILE A 168 -18.79 7.84 0.46
N VAL A 169 -18.16 8.00 1.63
CA VAL A 169 -18.56 7.30 2.85
C VAL A 169 -20.00 7.65 3.24
N ALA A 170 -20.33 8.95 3.26
CA ALA A 170 -21.66 9.43 3.66
C ALA A 170 -22.78 9.00 2.70
N LYS A 171 -22.49 8.82 1.41
CA LYS A 171 -23.47 8.39 0.39
C LYS A 171 -23.67 6.88 0.35
N ASN A 172 -22.86 6.11 1.08
CA ASN A 172 -22.90 4.66 1.10
C ASN A 172 -23.09 4.10 2.53
N PRO A 173 -24.10 4.54 3.31
CA PRO A 173 -24.24 4.15 4.72
C PRO A 173 -24.51 2.64 4.93
N GLU A 174 -24.99 1.94 3.89
CA GLU A 174 -25.27 0.51 3.91
C GLU A 174 -24.12 -0.36 3.41
N SER A 175 -22.98 0.25 3.06
CA SER A 175 -21.81 -0.45 2.51
C SER A 175 -20.56 -0.07 3.26
N ILE A 176 -19.68 -1.03 3.50
CA ILE A 176 -18.36 -0.74 4.07
C ILE A 176 -17.49 -0.08 3.00
N VAL A 177 -16.85 1.03 3.38
CA VAL A 177 -15.87 1.74 2.58
C VAL A 177 -14.48 1.51 3.18
N ILE A 178 -13.55 0.97 2.40
CA ILE A 178 -12.17 0.74 2.79
C ILE A 178 -11.29 1.74 2.08
N VAL A 179 -10.56 2.56 2.84
CA VAL A 179 -9.52 3.46 2.32
C VAL A 179 -8.16 2.85 2.61
N ASP A 180 -7.45 2.42 1.55
CA ASP A 180 -6.11 1.85 1.65
C ASP A 180 -5.07 2.97 1.62
N GLU A 181 -4.52 3.28 2.78
CA GLU A 181 -3.58 4.37 3.02
C GLU A 181 -2.12 3.89 3.08
N ALA A 182 -1.74 2.91 2.28
CA ALA A 182 -0.36 2.39 2.29
C ALA A 182 0.72 3.45 2.03
N TYR A 183 0.36 4.61 1.50
CA TYR A 183 1.29 5.68 1.12
C TYR A 183 0.96 7.04 1.76
N VAL A 184 0.01 7.13 2.68
CA VAL A 184 -0.49 8.38 3.25
C VAL A 184 0.61 9.24 3.90
N ASP A 185 1.57 8.60 4.55
CA ASP A 185 2.65 9.26 5.31
C ASP A 185 3.62 10.09 4.45
N PHE A 186 3.49 10.02 3.12
CA PHE A 186 4.34 10.79 2.21
C PHE A 186 3.72 12.12 1.75
N GLY A 187 2.84 12.68 2.58
CA GLY A 187 2.27 14.01 2.43
C GLY A 187 0.85 14.06 1.89
N ALA A 188 0.11 12.97 2.01
CA ALA A 188 -1.33 12.93 1.79
C ALA A 188 -2.11 13.16 3.10
N THR A 189 -3.40 13.39 2.98
CA THR A 189 -4.31 13.59 4.11
C THR A 189 -5.04 12.29 4.45
N SER A 190 -4.91 11.83 5.70
CA SER A 190 -5.56 10.60 6.15
C SER A 190 -7.06 10.76 6.34
N ALA A 191 -7.82 9.72 6.00
CA ALA A 191 -9.24 9.58 6.31
C ALA A 191 -9.49 9.14 7.76
N LEU A 192 -8.44 8.89 8.55
CA LEU A 192 -8.55 8.45 9.94
C LEU A 192 -9.53 9.30 10.80
N PRO A 193 -9.54 10.65 10.73
CA PRO A 193 -10.49 11.43 11.54
C PRO A 193 -11.97 11.14 11.25
N LEU A 194 -12.29 10.56 10.10
CA LEU A 194 -13.66 10.25 9.72
C LEU A 194 -14.23 9.00 10.42
N ILE A 195 -13.40 8.13 11.02
CA ILE A 195 -13.89 6.93 11.73
C ILE A 195 -14.72 7.28 12.98
N GLU A 196 -14.51 8.47 13.54
CA GLU A 196 -15.33 8.98 14.66
C GLU A 196 -16.74 9.38 14.22
N LYS A 197 -16.94 9.62 12.93
CA LYS A 197 -18.19 10.11 12.36
C LYS A 197 -18.97 9.03 11.60
N TYR A 198 -18.25 8.04 11.06
CA TYR A 198 -18.83 7.04 10.16
C TYR A 198 -18.49 5.61 10.59
N ASP A 199 -19.51 4.86 10.98
CA ASP A 199 -19.38 3.47 11.43
C ASP A 199 -19.01 2.50 10.30
N ASN A 200 -19.20 2.89 9.05
CA ASN A 200 -18.96 2.09 7.84
C ASN A 200 -17.59 2.34 7.19
N LEU A 201 -16.69 3.06 7.84
CA LEU A 201 -15.35 3.35 7.31
C LEU A 201 -14.28 2.48 7.97
N LEU A 202 -13.44 1.86 7.14
CA LEU A 202 -12.20 1.19 7.54
C LEU A 202 -11.00 1.86 6.85
N VAL A 203 -10.01 2.29 7.62
CA VAL A 203 -8.76 2.87 7.11
C VAL A 203 -7.64 1.87 7.31
N VAL A 204 -6.94 1.47 6.24
CA VAL A 204 -5.88 0.46 6.26
C VAL A 204 -4.52 1.10 6.01
N GLN A 205 -3.54 0.81 6.87
CA GLN A 205 -2.18 1.31 6.75
C GLN A 205 -1.13 0.19 6.89
N THR A 206 0.15 0.51 6.68
CA THR A 206 1.23 -0.49 6.69
C THR A 206 2.56 0.06 7.17
N PHE A 207 3.34 -0.78 7.84
CA PHE A 207 4.74 -0.49 8.16
C PHE A 207 5.70 -0.72 6.97
N SER A 208 5.21 -1.32 5.89
CA SER A 208 6.06 -1.73 4.76
C SER A 208 6.69 -0.57 4.00
N LYS A 209 6.12 0.64 4.07
CA LYS A 209 6.53 1.80 3.28
C LYS A 209 7.24 2.84 4.14
N SER A 210 6.50 3.63 4.88
CA SER A 210 7.02 4.74 5.67
C SER A 210 7.93 4.31 6.82
N ARG A 211 7.62 3.18 7.49
CA ARG A 211 8.38 2.67 8.64
C ARG A 211 9.50 1.67 8.27
N SER A 212 9.79 1.48 6.97
CA SER A 212 10.91 0.64 6.49
C SER A 212 10.86 -0.84 6.93
N LEU A 213 9.69 -1.37 7.23
CA LEU A 213 9.51 -2.73 7.76
C LEU A 213 8.79 -3.68 6.79
N ALA A 214 9.00 -3.50 5.47
CA ALA A 214 8.42 -4.40 4.46
C ALA A 214 8.73 -5.89 4.72
N GLY A 215 9.93 -6.19 5.20
CA GLY A 215 10.38 -7.54 5.54
C GLY A 215 9.74 -8.11 6.81
N MET A 216 9.25 -7.27 7.72
CA MET A 216 8.62 -7.69 8.98
C MET A 216 7.12 -7.96 8.84
N ARG A 217 6.51 -7.58 7.72
CA ARG A 217 5.10 -7.87 7.43
C ARG A 217 4.15 -7.37 8.52
N ILE A 218 4.04 -6.06 8.74
CA ILE A 218 3.08 -5.44 9.65
C ILE A 218 2.12 -4.57 8.85
N GLY A 219 0.82 -4.83 8.97
CA GLY A 219 -0.26 -4.00 8.49
C GLY A 219 -1.29 -3.81 9.59
N TYR A 220 -2.09 -2.77 9.50
CA TYR A 220 -3.11 -2.47 10.49
C TYR A 220 -4.29 -1.75 9.87
N ALA A 221 -5.42 -1.79 10.56
CA ALA A 221 -6.61 -1.04 10.17
C ALA A 221 -7.19 -0.30 11.38
N PHE A 222 -7.85 0.81 11.08
CA PHE A 222 -8.64 1.60 12.02
C PHE A 222 -10.10 1.60 11.61
N GLY A 223 -10.99 1.54 12.59
CA GLY A 223 -12.42 1.61 12.35
C GLY A 223 -13.22 1.64 13.63
N ASN A 224 -14.54 1.66 13.50
CA ASN A 224 -15.44 1.49 14.61
C ASN A 224 -15.13 0.16 15.35
N PRO A 225 -15.20 0.10 16.71
CA PRO A 225 -14.94 -1.10 17.49
C PRO A 225 -15.71 -2.35 17.02
N GLU A 226 -16.92 -2.19 16.50
CA GLU A 226 -17.70 -3.31 15.97
C GLU A 226 -17.10 -3.89 14.69
N LEU A 227 -16.63 -3.05 13.76
CA LEU A 227 -15.90 -3.51 12.56
C LEU A 227 -14.62 -4.26 12.93
N ILE A 228 -13.85 -3.71 13.87
CA ILE A 228 -12.62 -4.33 14.36
C ILE A 228 -12.90 -5.67 15.04
N LYS A 229 -13.99 -5.77 15.77
CA LYS A 229 -14.43 -7.04 16.36
C LYS A 229 -14.71 -8.10 15.27
N TYR A 230 -15.44 -7.76 14.21
CA TYR A 230 -15.73 -8.70 13.12
C TYR A 230 -14.46 -9.15 12.40
N LEU A 231 -13.50 -8.24 12.16
CA LEU A 231 -12.20 -8.62 11.60
C LEU A 231 -11.46 -9.61 12.50
N ASN A 232 -11.46 -9.40 13.81
CA ASN A 232 -10.85 -10.31 14.77
C ASN A 232 -11.56 -11.68 14.80
N ASP A 233 -12.89 -11.71 14.74
CA ASP A 233 -13.67 -12.95 14.72
C ASP A 233 -13.29 -13.80 13.49
N VAL A 234 -13.13 -13.19 12.32
CA VAL A 234 -12.67 -13.88 11.09
C VAL A 234 -11.20 -14.29 11.19
N LYS A 235 -10.31 -13.39 11.64
CA LYS A 235 -8.88 -13.71 11.85
C LYS A 235 -8.71 -14.93 12.75
N TYR A 236 -9.37 -14.96 13.91
CA TYR A 236 -9.25 -16.08 14.84
C TYR A 236 -9.86 -17.38 14.31
N SER A 237 -10.81 -17.28 13.37
CA SER A 237 -11.39 -18.44 12.70
C SER A 237 -10.54 -18.94 11.53
N PHE A 238 -9.71 -18.08 10.93
CA PHE A 238 -8.86 -18.40 9.79
C PHE A 238 -7.43 -18.81 10.22
N ASN A 239 -6.74 -17.92 10.94
CA ASN A 239 -5.41 -18.16 11.50
C ASN A 239 -5.16 -17.27 12.72
N SER A 240 -5.24 -17.85 13.92
CA SER A 240 -5.21 -17.07 15.17
C SER A 240 -3.81 -16.58 15.57
N TYR A 241 -2.73 -17.24 15.16
CA TYR A 241 -1.34 -16.89 15.54
C TYR A 241 -0.54 -16.40 14.34
N THR A 242 -1.00 -15.34 13.69
CA THR A 242 -0.42 -14.88 12.43
C THR A 242 0.91 -14.15 12.58
N MET A 243 1.09 -13.39 13.66
CA MET A 243 2.25 -12.50 13.84
C MET A 243 3.20 -13.07 14.90
N ASP A 244 4.48 -13.18 14.55
CA ASP A 244 5.49 -13.68 15.48
C ASP A 244 5.90 -12.63 16.53
N ARG A 245 6.49 -13.10 17.60
CA ARG A 245 6.91 -12.31 18.78
C ARG A 245 7.91 -11.21 18.41
N THR A 246 8.86 -11.50 17.53
CA THR A 246 9.90 -10.56 17.11
C THR A 246 9.30 -9.44 16.29
N THR A 247 8.36 -9.78 15.39
CA THR A 247 7.62 -8.81 14.59
C THR A 247 6.79 -7.87 15.46
N ILE A 248 6.07 -8.38 16.47
CA ILE A 248 5.31 -7.56 17.42
C ILE A 248 6.25 -6.57 18.13
N ALA A 249 7.36 -7.06 18.69
CA ALA A 249 8.31 -6.22 19.42
C ALA A 249 9.01 -5.18 18.52
N ALA A 250 9.34 -5.55 17.26
CA ALA A 250 9.92 -4.63 16.28
C ALA A 250 8.92 -3.53 15.88
N GLY A 251 7.63 -3.89 15.73
CA GLY A 251 6.57 -2.92 15.47
C GLY A 251 6.43 -1.91 16.61
N VAL A 252 6.40 -2.37 17.85
CA VAL A 252 6.35 -1.49 19.05
C VAL A 252 7.56 -0.55 19.08
N ALA A 253 8.77 -1.07 18.83
CA ALA A 253 9.98 -0.24 18.79
C ALA A 253 9.94 0.82 17.69
N SER A 254 9.38 0.47 16.53
CA SER A 254 9.20 1.41 15.42
C SER A 254 8.18 2.51 15.74
N MET A 255 7.06 2.19 16.45
CA MET A 255 6.07 3.18 16.85
C MET A 255 6.62 4.20 17.85
N LYS A 256 7.52 3.78 18.73
CA LYS A 256 8.13 4.65 19.76
C LYS A 256 9.09 5.69 19.22
N ASP A 257 9.59 5.55 18.00
CA ASP A 257 10.57 6.50 17.41
C ASP A 257 9.92 7.33 16.29
N GLN A 258 8.98 8.18 16.69
CA GLN A 258 8.24 9.05 15.80
C GLN A 258 9.14 10.09 15.11
N ALA A 259 10.13 10.61 15.82
CA ALA A 259 11.07 11.59 15.26
C ALA A 259 11.86 11.01 14.08
N TYR A 260 12.36 9.79 14.20
CA TYR A 260 13.06 9.09 13.10
C TYR A 260 12.13 8.80 11.92
N PHE A 261 10.91 8.36 12.21
CA PHE A 261 9.88 8.14 11.20
C PHE A 261 9.61 9.40 10.37
N GLU A 262 9.33 10.53 11.03
CA GLU A 262 9.10 11.82 10.38
C GLU A 262 10.31 12.30 9.58
N GLU A 263 11.52 12.14 10.12
CA GLU A 263 12.75 12.47 9.39
C GLU A 263 12.87 11.69 8.09
N CYS A 264 12.62 10.37 8.10
CA CYS A 264 12.69 9.52 6.91
C CYS A 264 11.61 9.90 5.89
N CYS A 265 10.37 10.12 6.31
CA CYS A 265 9.29 10.57 5.44
C CYS A 265 9.62 11.91 4.77
N ASN A 266 10.10 12.88 5.55
CA ASN A 266 10.48 14.21 5.04
C ASN A 266 11.64 14.15 4.04
N LYS A 267 12.64 13.29 4.26
CA LYS A 267 13.72 13.03 3.28
C LYS A 267 13.15 12.51 1.96
N ILE A 268 12.24 11.54 2.00
CA ILE A 268 11.62 10.97 0.81
C ILE A 268 10.78 12.03 0.09
N ILE A 269 9.98 12.81 0.79
CA ILE A 269 9.18 13.90 0.23
C ILE A 269 10.10 14.92 -0.46
N THR A 270 11.14 15.38 0.21
CA THR A 270 12.11 16.34 -0.34
C THR A 270 12.78 15.81 -1.60
N THR A 271 13.26 14.57 -1.58
CA THR A 271 13.89 13.91 -2.74
C THR A 271 12.89 13.71 -3.87
N ARG A 272 11.61 13.41 -3.57
CA ARG A 272 10.54 13.32 -4.57
C ARG A 272 10.33 14.66 -5.28
N GLU A 273 10.19 15.75 -4.54
CA GLU A 273 9.94 17.07 -5.13
C GLU A 273 11.12 17.54 -5.98
N TRP A 274 12.35 17.28 -5.53
CA TRP A 274 13.54 17.51 -6.34
C TRP A 274 13.51 16.66 -7.64
N THR A 275 13.19 15.38 -7.53
CA THR A 275 13.12 14.46 -8.69
C THR A 275 12.05 14.91 -9.68
N LYS A 276 10.85 15.32 -9.20
CA LYS A 276 9.78 15.88 -10.04
C LYS A 276 10.28 17.08 -10.84
N THR A 277 11.03 17.97 -10.20
CA THR A 277 11.63 19.15 -10.84
C THR A 277 12.61 18.75 -11.95
N GLU A 278 13.50 17.81 -11.70
CA GLU A 278 14.47 17.35 -12.71
C GLU A 278 13.80 16.58 -13.86
N LEU A 279 12.81 15.73 -13.56
CA LEU A 279 12.05 15.00 -14.59
C LEU A 279 11.28 15.97 -15.52
N LYS A 280 10.68 17.03 -15.00
CA LYS A 280 10.02 18.07 -15.81
C LYS A 280 10.99 18.74 -16.78
N LYS A 281 12.22 19.05 -16.34
CA LYS A 281 13.27 19.62 -17.22
C LYS A 281 13.67 18.67 -18.35
N LEU A 282 13.48 17.37 -18.16
CA LEU A 282 13.77 16.32 -19.13
C LEU A 282 12.58 15.98 -20.04
N GLY A 283 11.46 16.68 -19.93
CA GLY A 283 10.27 16.48 -20.77
C GLY A 283 9.31 15.38 -20.27
N PHE A 284 9.46 14.92 -19.02
CA PHE A 284 8.50 14.01 -18.43
C PHE A 284 7.24 14.72 -17.95
N SER A 285 6.11 14.07 -18.12
CA SER A 285 4.80 14.45 -17.58
C SER A 285 4.36 13.43 -16.51
N PHE A 286 3.70 13.90 -15.47
CA PHE A 286 3.17 13.11 -14.36
C PHE A 286 2.16 13.92 -13.55
N GLN A 287 1.27 13.25 -12.84
CA GLN A 287 0.37 13.87 -11.85
C GLN A 287 1.15 14.17 -10.55
N ASP A 288 0.60 15.06 -9.72
CA ASP A 288 1.20 15.41 -8.44
C ASP A 288 1.11 14.22 -7.46
N SER A 289 2.20 13.48 -7.34
CA SER A 289 2.24 12.32 -6.45
C SER A 289 2.37 12.74 -4.99
N LYS A 290 1.55 12.13 -4.14
CA LYS A 290 1.63 12.16 -2.67
C LYS A 290 2.11 10.82 -2.07
N ALA A 291 2.68 9.94 -2.90
CA ALA A 291 3.27 8.66 -2.49
C ALA A 291 4.81 8.71 -2.50
N ASN A 292 5.47 7.60 -2.14
CA ASN A 292 6.93 7.46 -2.25
C ASN A 292 7.39 7.04 -3.66
N PHE A 293 6.63 7.40 -4.69
CA PHE A 293 6.97 7.13 -6.09
C PHE A 293 6.39 8.22 -7.01
N ILE A 294 6.87 8.26 -8.24
CA ILE A 294 6.33 9.10 -9.32
C ILE A 294 5.85 8.17 -10.44
N PHE A 295 4.69 8.46 -11.03
CA PHE A 295 4.14 7.75 -12.18
C PHE A 295 4.28 8.64 -13.41
N ALA A 296 5.35 8.43 -14.20
CA ALA A 296 5.80 9.35 -15.22
C ALA A 296 5.74 8.76 -16.64
N THR A 297 5.40 9.59 -17.60
CA THR A 297 5.47 9.33 -19.04
C THR A 297 6.35 10.35 -19.73
N HIS A 298 6.85 10.02 -20.93
CA HIS A 298 7.64 10.92 -21.76
C HIS A 298 7.13 10.88 -23.20
N GLU A 299 6.84 12.04 -23.79
CA GLU A 299 6.18 12.14 -25.08
C GLU A 299 6.95 11.47 -26.22
N SER A 300 8.27 11.70 -26.30
CA SER A 300 9.12 11.21 -27.40
C SER A 300 9.88 9.93 -27.09
N CYS A 301 9.79 9.39 -25.86
CA CYS A 301 10.50 8.17 -25.45
C CYS A 301 9.52 7.15 -24.85
N PRO A 302 9.14 6.09 -25.59
CA PRO A 302 8.22 5.06 -25.09
C PRO A 302 8.71 4.42 -23.80
N ALA A 303 7.81 4.30 -22.81
CA ALA A 303 8.15 3.77 -21.48
C ALA A 303 8.76 2.37 -21.52
N LYS A 304 8.28 1.49 -22.41
CA LYS A 304 8.83 0.14 -22.59
C LYS A 304 10.31 0.18 -23.03
N LYS A 305 10.68 1.11 -23.91
CA LYS A 305 12.06 1.27 -24.38
C LYS A 305 12.95 1.80 -23.27
N LEU A 306 12.47 2.83 -22.55
CA LEU A 306 13.19 3.41 -21.42
C LEU A 306 13.37 2.41 -20.27
N PHE A 307 12.34 1.61 -19.98
CA PHE A 307 12.39 0.52 -19.00
C PHE A 307 13.52 -0.47 -19.32
N GLY A 308 13.65 -0.89 -20.59
CA GLY A 308 14.73 -1.77 -21.04
C GLY A 308 16.11 -1.16 -20.84
N ALA A 309 16.29 0.10 -21.25
CA ALA A 309 17.55 0.81 -21.12
C ALA A 309 17.98 1.04 -19.65
N LEU A 310 17.05 1.37 -18.77
CA LEU A 310 17.30 1.49 -17.34
C LEU A 310 17.76 0.15 -16.73
N ARG A 311 17.06 -0.94 -17.10
CA ARG A 311 17.39 -2.29 -16.62
C ARG A 311 18.78 -2.76 -17.03
N GLU A 312 19.24 -2.43 -18.24
CA GLU A 312 20.61 -2.70 -18.71
C GLU A 312 21.67 -1.99 -17.86
N LYS A 313 21.33 -0.87 -17.23
CA LYS A 313 22.19 -0.12 -16.31
C LYS A 313 21.97 -0.49 -14.84
N HIS A 314 21.26 -1.59 -14.58
CA HIS A 314 20.90 -2.05 -13.24
C HIS A 314 20.09 -1.01 -12.42
N ILE A 315 19.30 -0.17 -13.10
CA ILE A 315 18.31 0.71 -12.50
C ILE A 315 16.95 0.09 -12.74
N TYR A 316 16.31 -0.36 -11.68
CA TYR A 316 15.04 -1.10 -11.74
C TYR A 316 13.89 -0.20 -11.37
N VAL A 317 13.00 0.06 -12.31
CA VAL A 317 11.72 0.76 -12.13
C VAL A 317 10.56 -0.19 -12.43
N ARG A 318 9.31 0.21 -12.24
CA ARG A 318 8.15 -0.63 -12.58
C ARG A 318 7.50 -0.16 -13.87
N TYR A 319 7.25 -1.11 -14.78
CA TYR A 319 6.50 -0.93 -16.00
C TYR A 319 5.22 -1.79 -15.97
N PHE A 320 4.12 -1.28 -16.53
CA PHE A 320 2.82 -1.94 -16.58
C PHE A 320 2.36 -2.05 -18.04
N PRO A 321 2.38 -3.26 -18.65
CA PRO A 321 1.90 -3.48 -20.02
C PRO A 321 0.37 -3.60 -20.04
N LYS A 322 -0.34 -2.55 -19.61
CA LYS A 322 -1.82 -2.48 -19.56
C LYS A 322 -2.28 -1.22 -20.29
N ASP A 323 -3.43 -1.29 -20.93
CA ASP A 323 -4.05 -0.16 -21.59
C ASP A 323 -4.13 1.07 -20.67
N ARG A 324 -4.04 2.26 -21.25
CA ARG A 324 -4.00 3.58 -20.60
C ARG A 324 -2.72 3.87 -19.79
N ILE A 325 -1.95 2.86 -19.36
CA ILE A 325 -0.75 3.03 -18.53
C ILE A 325 0.52 2.39 -19.11
N ASP A 326 0.46 1.80 -20.29
CA ASP A 326 1.58 1.15 -20.97
C ASP A 326 2.68 2.12 -21.46
N ASN A 327 2.42 3.43 -21.43
CA ASN A 327 3.44 4.45 -21.67
C ASN A 327 3.87 5.19 -20.39
N HIS A 328 3.72 4.56 -19.23
CA HIS A 328 4.15 5.11 -17.94
C HIS A 328 5.15 4.20 -17.24
N LEU A 329 6.05 4.80 -16.46
CA LEU A 329 6.92 4.13 -15.51
C LEU A 329 6.59 4.60 -14.10
N ARG A 330 6.44 3.66 -13.17
CA ARG A 330 6.40 3.98 -11.74
C ARG A 330 7.82 3.91 -11.19
N ILE A 331 8.30 5.05 -10.72
CA ILE A 331 9.66 5.26 -10.22
C ILE A 331 9.59 5.47 -8.72
N THR A 332 10.01 4.48 -7.94
CA THR A 332 10.13 4.63 -6.48
C THR A 332 11.18 5.68 -6.13
N ILE A 333 10.96 6.45 -5.08
CA ILE A 333 11.94 7.43 -4.59
C ILE A 333 12.98 6.69 -3.74
N GLY A 334 14.21 6.67 -4.24
CA GLY A 334 15.40 6.19 -3.54
C GLY A 334 16.07 7.28 -2.72
N THR A 335 17.29 7.02 -2.28
CA THR A 335 18.16 8.05 -1.67
C THR A 335 18.50 9.15 -2.68
N ASP A 336 18.90 10.34 -2.21
CA ASP A 336 19.36 11.43 -3.08
C ASP A 336 20.43 10.97 -4.09
N LYS A 337 21.34 10.12 -3.64
CA LYS A 337 22.41 9.59 -4.48
C LYS A 337 21.86 8.70 -5.61
N GLU A 338 20.88 7.88 -5.32
CA GLU A 338 20.24 6.99 -6.30
C GLU A 338 19.43 7.80 -7.31
N MET A 339 18.64 8.79 -6.83
CA MET A 339 17.83 9.62 -7.71
C MET A 339 18.69 10.53 -8.60
N LYS A 340 19.82 11.06 -8.10
CA LYS A 340 20.79 11.78 -8.93
C LYS A 340 21.36 10.91 -10.05
N LYS A 341 21.73 9.66 -9.77
CA LYS A 341 22.21 8.72 -10.81
C LYS A 341 21.13 8.37 -11.85
N LEU A 342 19.88 8.22 -11.40
CA LEU A 342 18.74 8.03 -12.31
C LEU A 342 18.62 9.23 -13.26
N VAL A 343 18.62 10.45 -12.72
CA VAL A 343 18.50 11.68 -13.52
C VAL A 343 19.69 11.86 -14.47
N GLU A 344 20.92 11.58 -14.04
CA GLU A 344 22.11 11.61 -14.90
C GLU A 344 21.96 10.64 -16.08
N PHE A 345 21.56 9.40 -15.82
CA PHE A 345 21.30 8.42 -16.88
C PHE A 345 20.22 8.92 -17.86
N LEU A 346 19.11 9.44 -17.36
CA LEU A 346 18.02 9.96 -18.20
C LEU A 346 18.48 11.12 -19.09
N LYS A 347 19.30 12.04 -18.56
CA LYS A 347 19.90 13.15 -19.34
C LYS A 347 20.73 12.62 -20.50
N GLU A 348 21.64 11.68 -20.26
CA GLU A 348 22.50 11.08 -21.28
C GLU A 348 21.70 10.26 -22.31
N TYR A 349 20.66 9.58 -21.87
CA TYR A 349 19.87 8.72 -22.75
C TYR A 349 18.95 9.50 -23.69
N LEU A 350 18.32 10.57 -23.21
CA LEU A 350 17.38 11.38 -23.97
C LEU A 350 18.08 12.39 -24.92
N GLN A 351 19.37 12.64 -24.76
CA GLN A 351 20.15 13.49 -25.66
C GLN A 351 20.65 12.75 -26.94
N LYS A 352 20.49 11.42 -26.97
CA LYS A 352 20.87 10.56 -28.11
C LYS A 352 19.72 10.38 -29.09
#